data_25963b19b67dc55133e160b72875917d
#
_entry.id   25963b19b67dc55133e160b72875917d
#
_cell.length_a   1.000
_cell.length_b   1.000
_cell.length_c   1.000
_cell.angle_alpha   90.00
_cell.angle_beta   90.00
_cell.angle_gamma   90.00
#
_symmetry.space_group_name_H-M   'P 1'
#
loop_
_entity.id
_entity.type
_entity.pdbx_description
1 polymer ?
#
loop_
_entity_poly.entity_id
_entity_poly.type
_entity_poly.pdbx_seq_one_letter_code
_entity_poly.pdbx_strand_id
1 'polypeptide(L)' 'MSSEAGSTQCRGLIEAKESLIKAMQSLGAIEKTDQLQQTLREVYNELEILHESRRIKESNNLN' A
#
# COMPACT_ATOMS: atom_id res chain seq x y z
N MET A 1 8.51 8.17 21.51
CA MET A 1 9.02 8.37 20.17
C MET A 1 9.23 7.07 19.44
N SER A 2 9.71 6.07 20.13
CA SER A 2 9.95 4.78 19.47
C SER A 2 8.67 4.21 18.88
N SER A 3 7.54 4.48 19.48
CA SER A 3 6.27 3.96 18.98
C SER A 3 5.92 4.54 17.61
N GLU A 4 6.53 5.67 17.28
CA GLU A 4 6.21 6.32 16.02
C GLU A 4 6.86 5.64 14.83
N ALA A 5 7.86 4.82 15.07
CA ALA A 5 8.48 4.10 13.96
C ALA A 5 7.47 3.23 13.24
N GLY A 6 6.64 2.52 14.01
CA GLY A 6 5.61 1.70 13.39
C GLY A 6 4.57 2.56 12.69
N SER A 7 4.17 3.66 13.32
CA SER A 7 3.19 4.56 12.72
C SER A 7 3.73 5.15 11.43
N THR A 8 5.02 5.49 11.40
CA THR A 8 5.63 6.02 10.20
C THR A 8 5.58 5.02 9.07
N GLN A 9 5.86 3.75 9.36
CA GLN A 9 5.81 2.72 8.34
C GLN A 9 4.38 2.52 7.82
N CYS A 10 3.41 2.52 8.71
CA CYS A 10 2.02 2.38 8.29
C CYS A 10 1.60 3.55 7.42
N ARG A 11 2.00 4.75 7.79
CA ARG A 11 1.69 5.92 6.99
C ARG A 11 2.32 5.81 5.61
N GLY A 12 3.56 5.34 5.54
CA GLY A 12 4.23 5.16 4.27
C GLY A 12 3.48 4.18 3.38
N LEU A 13 2.97 3.09 3.98
CA LEU A 13 2.21 2.13 3.21
C LEU A 13 0.90 2.72 2.71
N ILE A 14 0.24 3.52 3.53
CA ILE A 14 -0.99 4.17 3.10
C ILE A 14 -0.72 5.14 1.96
N GLU A 15 0.35 5.92 2.07
CA GLU A 15 0.69 6.86 1.01
C GLU A 15 1.05 6.13 -0.28
N ALA A 16 1.76 5.01 -0.15
CA ALA A 16 2.10 4.22 -1.33
C ALA A 16 0.84 3.71 -2.01
N LYS A 17 -0.12 3.22 -1.23
CA LYS A 17 -1.36 2.73 -1.82
C LYS A 17 -2.12 3.84 -2.50
N GLU A 18 -2.15 5.02 -1.90
CA GLU A 18 -2.83 6.16 -2.53
C GLU A 18 -2.15 6.56 -3.82
N SER A 19 -0.83 6.54 -3.84
CA SER A 19 -0.09 6.86 -5.06
C SER A 19 -0.41 5.85 -6.17
N LEU A 20 -0.53 4.58 -5.81
CA LEU A 20 -0.88 3.55 -6.77
C LEU A 20 -2.28 3.77 -7.33
N ILE A 21 -3.22 4.15 -6.48
CA ILE A 21 -4.57 4.42 -6.94
C ILE A 21 -4.56 5.57 -7.93
N LYS A 22 -3.84 6.63 -7.62
CA LYS A 22 -3.75 7.76 -8.54
C LYS A 22 -3.10 7.36 -9.85
N ALA A 23 -2.05 6.54 -9.77
CA ALA A 23 -1.38 6.08 -10.98
C ALA A 23 -2.33 5.24 -11.83
N MET A 24 -3.10 4.37 -11.20
CA MET A 24 -4.04 3.54 -11.94
C MET A 24 -5.13 4.40 -12.59
N GLN A 25 -5.59 5.43 -11.91
CA GLN A 25 -6.57 6.33 -12.48
C GLN A 25 -6.01 7.08 -13.68
N SER A 26 -4.77 7.53 -13.56
CA SER A 26 -4.13 8.21 -14.69
C SER A 26 -3.96 7.28 -15.88
N LEU A 27 -3.54 6.03 -15.62
CA LEU A 27 -3.36 5.07 -16.69
C LEU A 27 -4.69 4.69 -17.31
N GLY A 28 -5.77 4.76 -16.57
CA GLY A 28 -7.08 4.45 -17.12
C GLY A 28 -7.48 5.35 -18.26
N ALA A 29 -6.90 6.54 -18.35
CA ALA A 29 -7.19 7.46 -19.43
C ALA A 29 -6.25 7.25 -20.62
N ILE A 30 -5.29 6.34 -20.51
CA ILE A 30 -4.31 6.10 -21.56
C ILE A 30 -4.55 4.71 -22.12
N GLU A 31 -4.54 4.62 -23.45
CA GLU A 31 -4.79 3.34 -24.10
C GLU A 31 -3.58 2.42 -23.95
N LYS A 32 -3.87 1.12 -24.00
CA LYS A 32 -2.83 0.09 -24.02
C LYS A 32 -2.00 0.06 -22.76
N THR A 33 -2.64 0.38 -21.64
CA THR A 33 -1.96 0.30 -20.34
C THR A 33 -2.57 -0.77 -19.45
N ASP A 34 -3.31 -1.71 -20.04
CA ASP A 34 -4.00 -2.72 -19.24
C ASP A 34 -3.03 -3.53 -18.41
N GLN A 35 -1.92 -3.93 -19.01
CA GLN A 35 -0.95 -4.74 -18.29
C GLN A 35 -0.29 -3.95 -17.18
N LEU A 36 0.00 -2.68 -17.43
CA LEU A 36 0.56 -1.83 -16.38
C LEU A 36 -0.41 -1.67 -15.23
N GLN A 37 -1.69 -1.47 -15.56
CA GLN A 37 -2.69 -1.35 -14.51
C GLN A 37 -2.79 -2.61 -13.68
N GLN A 38 -2.73 -3.76 -14.33
CA GLN A 38 -2.79 -5.03 -13.61
C GLN A 38 -1.58 -5.18 -12.70
N THR A 39 -0.41 -4.83 -13.18
CA THR A 39 0.80 -4.90 -12.36
C THR A 39 0.68 -4.00 -11.13
N LEU A 40 0.17 -2.78 -11.33
CA LEU A 40 -0.01 -1.88 -10.21
C LEU A 40 -1.03 -2.43 -9.21
N ARG A 41 -2.07 -3.07 -9.71
CA ARG A 41 -3.06 -3.67 -8.81
C ARG A 41 -2.44 -4.79 -7.98
N GLU A 42 -1.57 -5.58 -8.60
CA GLU A 42 -0.90 -6.63 -7.86
C GLU A 42 0.00 -6.06 -6.78
N VAL A 43 0.70 -4.98 -7.10
CA VAL A 43 1.53 -4.32 -6.09
C VAL A 43 0.65 -3.77 -4.96
N TYR A 44 -0.49 -3.19 -5.32
CA TYR A 44 -1.41 -2.69 -4.31
C TYR A 44 -1.85 -3.81 -3.37
N ASN A 45 -2.19 -4.97 -3.94
CA ASN A 45 -2.60 -6.09 -3.11
C ASN A 45 -1.49 -6.53 -2.17
N GLU A 46 -0.26 -6.55 -2.66
CA GLU A 46 0.86 -6.92 -1.82
C GLU A 46 1.07 -5.90 -0.70
N LEU A 47 0.86 -4.64 -1.01
CA LEU A 47 0.96 -3.62 0.02
C LEU A 47 -0.11 -3.79 1.08
N GLU A 48 -1.31 -4.19 0.68
CA GLU A 48 -2.37 -4.43 1.64
C GLU A 48 -2.04 -5.61 2.54
N ILE A 49 -1.50 -6.66 1.97
CA ILE A 49 -1.11 -7.81 2.77
C ILE A 49 -0.01 -7.43 3.76
N LEU A 50 0.96 -6.67 3.29
CA LEU A 50 2.03 -6.22 4.16
C LEU A 50 1.50 -5.32 5.27
N HIS A 51 0.61 -4.42 4.93
CA HIS A 51 0.03 -3.51 5.92
C HIS A 51 -0.75 -4.29 6.98
N GLU A 52 -1.52 -5.26 6.52
CA GLU A 52 -2.30 -6.07 7.44
C GLU A 52 -1.39 -6.86 8.37
N SER A 53 -0.33 -7.44 7.84
CA SER A 53 0.62 -8.17 8.66
C SER A 53 1.22 -7.30 9.75
N ARG A 54 1.58 -6.07 9.39
CA ARG A 54 2.18 -5.17 10.36
C ARG A 54 1.18 -4.77 11.43
N ARG A 55 -0.07 -4.56 11.04
CA ARG A 55 -1.10 -4.22 12.02
C ARG A 55 -1.30 -5.35 13.02
N ILE A 56 -1.37 -6.58 12.53
CA ILE A 56 -1.54 -7.73 13.39
C ILE A 56 -0.34 -7.87 14.32
N LYS A 57 0.85 -7.68 13.78
CA LYS A 57 2.06 -7.82 14.57
C LYS A 57 2.11 -6.77 15.68
N GLU A 58 1.70 -5.55 15.36
CA GLU A 58 1.69 -4.50 16.37
C GLU A 58 0.67 -4.78 17.45
N SER A 59 -0.48 -5.28 17.06
CA SER A 59 -1.49 -5.64 18.04
C SER A 59 -0.99 -6.73 18.97
N ASN A 60 -0.30 -7.72 18.43
CA ASN A 60 0.25 -8.79 19.25
C ASN A 60 1.30 -8.27 20.21
N ASN A 61 2.07 -7.29 19.77
CA ASN A 61 3.12 -6.75 20.65
C ASN A 61 2.54 -5.99 21.83
N LEU A 62 1.34 -5.49 21.68
CA LEU A 62 0.71 -4.76 22.77
C LEU A 62 0.33 -5.66 23.94
N ASN A 63 0.23 -6.94 23.71
CA ASN A 63 -0.09 -7.88 24.78
C ASN A 63 1.14 -8.21 25.59
#